data_0f7a29ab685c1ca9fb9cbe0d4ada6d76
#
_entry.id   0f7a29ab685c1ca9fb9cbe0d4ada6d76
#
_cell.length_a   1.000
_cell.length_b   1.000
_cell.length_c   1.000
_cell.angle_alpha   90.00
_cell.angle_beta   90.00
_cell.angle_gamma   90.00
#
_symmetry.space_group_name_H-M   'P 1'
#
loop_
_entity.id
_entity.type
_entity.pdbx_description
1 polymer ?
#
loop_
_entity_poly.entity_id
_entity_poly.type
_entity_poly.pdbx_seq_one_letter_code
_entity_poly.pdbx_strand_id
1 'polypeptide(L)'
;MRLRTLTIATAVALSLTALGVVAPAAAATNAAGPTAGTAVIHANPGNPTAPTATAHTVSANGTAVPVKAESVSGTSHDVAMFAKGTGTATVSVTMPGLAASAAPVVTPRTLAIATTRSGDTVTFTIRDAHPLVIETPGVRALFLFVTPEETAVPSATDPHVLYFGPGEHDAGVIRPVSDQTVYLAPGALVHGRIDGDGVTGVQVLGRGILDAGADTSRTGKTMAIRFHDSSDITVSGIGVRNAQWWQTLYIRSSGIHVSWLNLMGTLINNDGIDTDGVQDMTVEHNFVMSGDDGFGWHALDAATNGEPETRGLHATDTTFWNVTGGNPVRFGSSMETELFTDVSVTKSYVLRAKEVALKFDVQDWATVSDVTVDGFHVESQPVGKQAIVLQVLKGQYSNDTGYRDERGRITGITIRDFTDVTADPVTLSGWDTTHGISDVAFEDVVLGGAPLTAAQVRTNQFVSGVTVS
;
A
#
# COMPACT_ATOMS: atom_id res chain seq x y z
N MET A 1 50.79 -29.36 -44.22
CA MET A 1 52.19 -29.26 -43.69
C MET A 1 52.14 -29.15 -42.17
N ARG A 2 52.71 -30.20 -41.51
CA ARG A 2 53.01 -30.36 -40.08
C ARG A 2 51.88 -30.30 -39.04
N LEU A 3 51.42 -31.51 -38.67
CA LEU A 3 50.89 -31.90 -37.34
C LEU A 3 51.87 -31.54 -36.24
N ARG A 4 51.35 -31.13 -35.09
CA ARG A 4 52.00 -31.36 -33.77
C ARG A 4 50.93 -31.88 -32.80
N THR A 5 51.13 -33.11 -32.43
CA THR A 5 50.49 -33.85 -31.34
C THR A 5 50.92 -33.30 -29.99
N LEU A 6 50.00 -33.16 -29.05
CA LEU A 6 50.32 -32.93 -27.64
C LEU A 6 49.55 -33.94 -26.78
N THR A 7 50.34 -34.72 -26.06
CA THR A 7 49.95 -35.83 -25.20
C THR A 7 49.45 -35.28 -23.84
N ILE A 8 48.28 -35.76 -23.38
CA ILE A 8 47.78 -35.46 -22.03
C ILE A 8 48.07 -36.66 -21.14
N ALA A 9 48.79 -36.43 -20.08
CA ALA A 9 49.02 -37.38 -19.00
C ALA A 9 47.94 -37.31 -17.94
N THR A 10 47.30 -38.43 -17.66
CA THR A 10 46.29 -38.60 -16.61
C THR A 10 46.97 -38.89 -15.28
N ALA A 11 46.79 -38.05 -14.28
CA ALA A 11 47.15 -38.34 -12.90
C ALA A 11 45.90 -38.68 -12.10
N VAL A 12 45.85 -39.89 -11.55
CA VAL A 12 44.80 -40.36 -10.63
C VAL A 12 45.29 -40.02 -9.23
N ALA A 13 44.53 -39.20 -8.51
CA ALA A 13 44.73 -38.93 -7.09
C ALA A 13 43.65 -39.65 -6.26
N LEU A 14 44.08 -40.60 -5.42
CA LEU A 14 43.24 -41.21 -4.38
C LEU A 14 43.02 -40.18 -3.26
N SER A 15 41.77 -39.88 -2.93
CA SER A 15 41.42 -39.12 -1.73
C SER A 15 40.89 -40.06 -0.65
N LEU A 16 41.62 -40.08 0.51
CA LEU A 16 41.15 -40.69 1.76
C LEU A 16 39.98 -39.87 2.33
N THR A 17 38.89 -40.58 2.61
CA THR A 17 37.77 -40.05 3.42
C THR A 17 38.12 -40.03 4.89
N ALA A 18 38.24 -38.84 5.49
CA ALA A 18 38.29 -38.67 6.92
C ALA A 18 36.86 -38.41 7.43
N LEU A 19 36.39 -39.27 8.35
CA LEU A 19 35.14 -39.02 9.09
C LEU A 19 35.34 -37.79 10.00
N GLY A 20 34.76 -36.67 9.66
CA GLY A 20 34.68 -35.47 10.50
C GLY A 20 33.53 -35.59 11.50
N VAL A 21 33.87 -35.52 12.77
CA VAL A 21 32.90 -35.37 13.89
C VAL A 21 32.21 -34.02 13.75
N VAL A 22 30.88 -34.02 13.59
CA VAL A 22 30.06 -32.80 13.59
C VAL A 22 30.00 -32.28 15.03
N ALA A 23 30.65 -31.15 15.27
CA ALA A 23 30.46 -30.38 16.51
C ALA A 23 29.11 -29.63 16.41
N PRO A 24 28.36 -29.50 17.54
CA PRO A 24 27.09 -28.74 17.51
C PRO A 24 27.38 -27.27 17.19
N ALA A 25 26.58 -26.71 16.29
CA ALA A 25 26.64 -25.29 15.93
C ALA A 25 26.38 -24.43 17.18
N ALA A 26 27.38 -23.61 17.52
CA ALA A 26 27.22 -22.59 18.54
C ALA A 26 26.15 -21.62 18.08
N ALA A 27 25.16 -21.39 18.95
CA ALA A 27 24.13 -20.36 18.73
C ALA A 27 24.81 -19.02 18.44
N ALA A 28 24.55 -18.44 17.31
CA ALA A 28 24.98 -17.11 16.96
C ALA A 28 24.39 -16.13 17.99
N THR A 29 25.21 -15.62 18.87
CA THR A 29 24.86 -14.48 19.71
C THR A 29 24.68 -13.30 18.76
N ASN A 30 23.45 -12.81 18.66
CA ASN A 30 23.16 -11.54 18.01
C ASN A 30 24.07 -10.47 18.62
N ALA A 31 25.12 -10.10 17.89
CA ALA A 31 25.87 -8.91 18.22
C ALA A 31 24.89 -7.74 18.14
N ALA A 32 24.64 -7.08 19.26
CA ALA A 32 23.89 -5.83 19.28
C ALA A 32 24.59 -4.88 18.30
N GLY A 33 23.92 -4.56 17.20
CA GLY A 33 24.37 -3.51 16.30
C GLY A 33 24.52 -2.19 17.09
N PRO A 34 25.24 -1.20 16.57
CA PRO A 34 25.47 0.05 17.27
C PRO A 34 24.14 0.58 17.77
N THR A 35 24.09 0.97 19.06
CA THR A 35 22.89 1.55 19.68
C THR A 35 22.49 2.78 18.88
N ALA A 36 21.39 2.67 18.11
CA ALA A 36 20.88 3.79 17.35
C ALA A 36 20.59 4.94 18.34
N GLY A 37 21.08 6.13 18.05
CA GLY A 37 20.82 7.32 18.86
C GLY A 37 19.31 7.58 19.01
N THR A 38 18.94 8.43 19.95
CA THR A 38 17.55 8.88 20.12
C THR A 38 17.15 9.81 18.96
N ALA A 39 16.04 9.51 18.28
CA ALA A 39 15.56 10.33 17.18
C ALA A 39 15.06 11.70 17.65
N VAL A 40 15.27 12.73 16.86
CA VAL A 40 14.56 14.02 17.00
C VAL A 40 13.11 13.80 16.58
N ILE A 41 12.17 14.41 17.29
CA ILE A 41 10.72 14.31 17.04
C ILE A 41 10.17 15.67 16.65
N HIS A 42 9.50 15.72 15.50
CA HIS A 42 8.77 16.87 14.99
C HIS A 42 7.27 16.57 15.06
N ALA A 43 6.63 16.97 16.15
CA ALA A 43 5.19 16.78 16.32
C ALA A 43 4.41 17.58 15.27
N ASN A 44 3.48 16.93 14.57
CA ASN A 44 2.59 17.59 13.64
C ASN A 44 1.33 18.06 14.40
N PRO A 45 0.90 19.32 14.27
CA PRO A 45 -0.33 19.82 14.90
C PRO A 45 -1.60 19.07 14.47
N GLY A 46 -1.57 18.39 13.32
CA GLY A 46 -2.72 17.71 12.73
C GLY A 46 -3.76 18.69 12.19
N ASN A 47 -4.98 18.21 12.03
CA ASN A 47 -6.10 19.00 11.55
C ASN A 47 -6.43 20.15 12.54
N PRO A 48 -6.27 21.44 12.15
CA PRO A 48 -6.46 22.57 13.06
C PRO A 48 -7.91 22.75 13.51
N THR A 49 -8.90 22.31 12.75
CA THR A 49 -10.33 22.44 13.05
C THR A 49 -10.89 21.25 13.83
N ALA A 50 -10.19 20.11 13.83
CA ALA A 50 -10.63 18.93 14.58
C ALA A 50 -10.40 19.12 16.09
N PRO A 51 -11.36 18.71 16.95
CA PRO A 51 -11.18 18.76 18.38
C PRO A 51 -10.04 17.85 18.84
N THR A 52 -9.45 18.19 20.00
CA THR A 52 -8.50 17.29 20.65
C THR A 52 -9.22 16.02 21.09
N ALA A 53 -8.65 14.86 20.76
CA ALA A 53 -9.18 13.57 21.18
C ALA A 53 -9.06 13.42 22.70
N THR A 54 -10.03 12.75 23.31
CA THR A 54 -10.07 12.51 24.77
C THR A 54 -9.72 11.08 25.15
N ALA A 55 -9.76 10.14 24.17
CA ALA A 55 -9.46 8.74 24.43
C ALA A 55 -7.96 8.44 24.49
N HIS A 56 -7.13 9.30 23.91
CA HIS A 56 -5.69 9.09 23.82
C HIS A 56 -4.90 10.36 24.11
N THR A 57 -3.76 10.20 24.76
CA THR A 57 -2.65 11.16 24.72
C THR A 57 -1.39 10.46 24.25
N VAL A 58 -0.59 11.13 23.43
CA VAL A 58 0.61 10.56 22.83
C VAL A 58 1.83 11.42 23.12
N SER A 59 2.94 10.78 23.42
CA SER A 59 4.27 11.40 23.39
C SER A 59 5.29 10.52 22.70
N ALA A 60 6.27 11.13 22.06
CA ALA A 60 7.40 10.44 21.43
C ALA A 60 8.71 11.06 21.93
N ASN A 61 9.60 10.26 22.52
CA ASN A 61 10.82 10.73 23.20
C ASN A 61 10.57 11.91 24.17
N GLY A 62 9.44 11.88 24.89
CA GLY A 62 9.01 12.97 25.80
C GLY A 62 8.38 14.19 25.12
N THR A 63 8.43 14.31 23.80
CA THR A 63 7.73 15.36 23.05
C THR A 63 6.25 15.01 22.94
N ALA A 64 5.35 15.89 23.39
CA ALA A 64 3.91 15.71 23.23
C ALA A 64 3.50 15.77 21.76
N VAL A 65 2.71 14.77 21.32
CA VAL A 65 2.16 14.70 19.96
C VAL A 65 0.66 14.94 20.04
N PRO A 66 0.12 15.99 19.42
CA PRO A 66 -1.32 16.25 19.41
C PRO A 66 -2.11 15.07 18.85
N VAL A 67 -3.20 14.69 19.53
CA VAL A 67 -4.16 13.71 19.03
C VAL A 67 -5.45 14.43 18.67
N LYS A 68 -5.87 14.30 17.43
CA LYS A 68 -7.07 14.94 16.89
C LYS A 68 -8.18 13.92 16.67
N ALA A 69 -9.41 14.28 17.05
CA ALA A 69 -10.59 13.49 16.69
C ALA A 69 -11.08 13.97 15.32
N GLU A 70 -10.52 13.40 14.27
CA GLU A 70 -10.83 13.78 12.89
C GLU A 70 -12.14 13.13 12.42
N SER A 71 -13.00 13.89 11.76
CA SER A 71 -14.20 13.37 11.12
C SER A 71 -13.89 12.97 9.68
N VAL A 72 -14.03 11.70 9.38
CA VAL A 72 -13.91 11.16 8.01
C VAL A 72 -15.29 10.65 7.59
N SER A 73 -15.91 11.34 6.65
CA SER A 73 -17.28 11.04 6.17
C SER A 73 -18.28 10.81 7.33
N GLY A 74 -18.19 11.63 8.37
CA GLY A 74 -19.07 11.58 9.54
C GLY A 74 -18.65 10.59 10.63
N THR A 75 -17.63 9.77 10.41
CA THR A 75 -17.07 8.87 11.43
C THR A 75 -15.84 9.51 12.08
N SER A 76 -15.79 9.54 13.42
CA SER A 76 -14.66 10.11 14.13
C SER A 76 -13.54 9.11 14.35
N HIS A 77 -12.31 9.52 14.02
CA HIS A 77 -11.07 8.75 14.18
C HIS A 77 -10.07 9.55 15.01
N ASP A 78 -9.38 8.90 15.96
CA ASP A 78 -8.31 9.52 16.71
C ASP A 78 -7.01 9.39 15.91
N VAL A 79 -6.43 10.54 15.53
CA VAL A 79 -5.26 10.63 14.65
C VAL A 79 -4.15 11.41 15.34
N ALA A 80 -2.94 10.85 15.32
CA ALA A 80 -1.72 11.52 15.77
C ALA A 80 -0.65 11.40 14.67
N MET A 81 0.09 12.47 14.45
CA MET A 81 1.10 12.53 13.40
C MET A 81 2.40 13.13 13.92
N PHE A 82 3.53 12.55 13.55
CA PHE A 82 4.83 13.17 13.77
C PHE A 82 5.87 12.68 12.76
N ALA A 83 6.85 13.53 12.51
CA ALA A 83 8.04 13.11 11.77
C ALA A 83 9.17 12.79 12.74
N LYS A 84 9.99 11.80 12.39
CA LYS A 84 11.17 11.39 13.17
C LYS A 84 12.45 11.45 12.34
N GLY A 85 13.48 11.99 12.92
CA GLY A 85 14.84 11.88 12.39
C GLY A 85 15.41 10.47 12.54
N THR A 86 16.68 10.31 12.24
CA THR A 86 17.40 9.05 12.40
C THR A 86 17.45 8.62 13.87
N GLY A 87 17.53 7.31 14.12
CA GLY A 87 17.57 6.74 15.47
C GLY A 87 16.21 6.20 15.92
N THR A 88 16.07 5.88 17.20
CA THR A 88 14.88 5.28 17.79
C THR A 88 13.95 6.30 18.40
N ALA A 89 12.63 6.09 18.30
CA ALA A 89 11.63 6.84 19.02
C ALA A 89 10.90 5.93 20.01
N THR A 90 10.90 6.32 21.29
CA THR A 90 10.05 5.68 22.31
C THR A 90 8.72 6.41 22.37
N VAL A 91 7.66 5.71 22.01
CA VAL A 91 6.30 6.22 21.96
C VAL A 91 5.54 5.76 23.21
N SER A 92 4.87 6.69 23.87
CA SER A 92 3.97 6.42 24.99
C SER A 92 2.56 6.86 24.63
N VAL A 93 1.60 5.94 24.72
CA VAL A 93 0.17 6.19 24.49
C VAL A 93 -0.58 5.94 25.79
N THR A 94 -1.21 6.99 26.33
CA THR A 94 -2.05 6.88 27.53
C THR A 94 -3.52 6.89 27.13
N MET A 95 -4.28 5.93 27.66
CA MET A 95 -5.71 5.72 27.44
C MET A 95 -6.43 5.77 28.78
N PRO A 96 -6.94 6.94 29.21
CA PRO A 96 -7.53 7.13 30.53
C PRO A 96 -8.65 6.14 30.82
N GLY A 97 -8.57 5.46 31.97
CA GLY A 97 -9.56 4.46 32.37
C GLY A 97 -9.44 3.11 31.67
N LEU A 98 -8.28 2.80 31.10
CA LEU A 98 -8.02 1.53 30.42
C LEU A 98 -8.22 0.34 31.37
N ALA A 99 -9.16 -0.54 31.04
CA ALA A 99 -9.44 -1.74 31.84
C ALA A 99 -8.17 -2.56 32.08
N ALA A 100 -7.99 -3.09 33.28
CA ALA A 100 -6.80 -3.87 33.65
C ALA A 100 -6.59 -5.10 32.74
N SER A 101 -7.68 -5.69 32.24
CA SER A 101 -7.68 -6.84 31.32
C SER A 101 -7.48 -6.45 29.86
N ALA A 102 -7.50 -5.18 29.49
CA ALA A 102 -7.31 -4.77 28.11
C ALA A 102 -5.86 -5.01 27.67
N ALA A 103 -5.71 -5.56 26.48
CA ALA A 103 -4.44 -5.85 25.82
C ALA A 103 -4.31 -5.00 24.56
N PRO A 104 -3.74 -3.80 24.62
CA PRO A 104 -3.46 -2.97 23.47
C PRO A 104 -2.49 -3.68 22.52
N VAL A 105 -2.77 -3.60 21.22
CA VAL A 105 -1.94 -4.16 20.16
C VAL A 105 -1.48 -3.04 19.24
N VAL A 106 -0.20 -3.02 18.90
CA VAL A 106 0.35 -2.17 17.86
C VAL A 106 0.38 -2.98 16.57
N THR A 107 -0.27 -2.48 15.55
CA THR A 107 -0.33 -3.10 14.21
C THR A 107 0.39 -2.22 13.19
N PRO A 108 0.98 -2.80 12.15
CA PRO A 108 1.04 -4.20 11.73
C PRO A 108 1.75 -5.12 12.74
N ARG A 109 1.14 -6.28 13.04
CA ARG A 109 1.72 -7.26 13.99
C ARG A 109 3.03 -7.86 13.51
N THR A 110 3.19 -7.98 12.20
CA THR A 110 4.42 -8.49 11.55
C THR A 110 5.65 -7.61 11.83
N LEU A 111 5.46 -6.34 12.18
CA LEU A 111 6.56 -5.49 12.64
C LEU A 111 7.09 -5.90 14.03
N ALA A 112 6.42 -6.82 14.72
CA ALA A 112 6.81 -7.38 16.02
C ALA A 112 7.19 -6.33 17.06
N ILE A 113 6.46 -5.21 17.10
CA ILE A 113 6.72 -4.10 18.03
C ILE A 113 6.34 -4.52 19.44
N ALA A 114 7.34 -4.74 20.28
CA ALA A 114 7.12 -5.12 21.67
C ALA A 114 6.57 -3.94 22.46
N THR A 115 5.51 -4.17 23.24
CA THR A 115 4.86 -3.18 24.10
C THR A 115 5.10 -3.48 25.57
N THR A 116 5.21 -2.43 26.38
CA THR A 116 5.14 -2.50 27.84
C THR A 116 3.99 -1.68 28.32
N ARG A 117 3.34 -2.09 29.43
CA ARG A 117 2.20 -1.38 29.99
C ARG A 117 2.46 -1.01 31.46
N SER A 118 2.11 0.23 31.81
CA SER A 118 2.08 0.71 33.21
C SER A 118 0.80 1.53 33.42
N GLY A 119 -0.15 0.98 34.20
CA GLY A 119 -1.46 1.60 34.38
C GLY A 119 -2.20 1.77 33.04
N ASP A 120 -2.56 3.00 32.74
CA ASP A 120 -3.26 3.39 31.49
C ASP A 120 -2.32 3.67 30.32
N THR A 121 -1.00 3.56 30.52
CA THR A 121 -0.01 3.89 29.50
C THR A 121 0.63 2.65 28.90
N VAL A 122 0.66 2.61 27.57
CA VAL A 122 1.40 1.63 26.76
C VAL A 122 2.59 2.32 26.13
N THR A 123 3.77 1.71 26.24
CA THR A 123 5.03 2.24 25.70
C THR A 123 5.66 1.22 24.78
N PHE A 124 6.18 1.68 23.66
CA PHE A 124 6.91 0.88 22.67
C PHE A 124 7.97 1.71 21.97
N THR A 125 8.92 1.03 21.32
CA THR A 125 10.02 1.69 20.58
C THR A 125 9.92 1.35 19.11
N ILE A 126 10.06 2.36 18.26
CA ILE A 126 10.12 2.25 16.81
C ILE A 126 11.49 2.69 16.30
N ARG A 127 12.03 1.95 15.34
CA ARG A 127 13.30 2.29 14.65
C ARG A 127 13.03 3.04 13.37
N ASP A 128 12.17 2.48 12.55
CA ASP A 128 11.82 3.02 11.24
C ASP A 128 10.50 3.79 11.30
N ALA A 129 10.35 4.79 10.47
CA ALA A 129 9.07 5.46 10.27
C ALA A 129 8.10 4.47 9.63
N HIS A 130 6.86 4.43 10.12
CA HIS A 130 5.82 3.56 9.60
C HIS A 130 4.44 4.03 10.07
N PRO A 131 3.37 3.94 9.28
CA PRO A 131 2.01 4.13 9.75
C PRO A 131 1.62 2.97 10.68
N LEU A 132 1.20 3.30 11.89
CA LEU A 132 0.81 2.34 12.92
C LEU A 132 -0.63 2.54 13.34
N VAL A 133 -1.29 1.47 13.77
CA VAL A 133 -2.59 1.57 14.44
C VAL A 133 -2.49 0.90 15.81
N ILE A 134 -2.94 1.60 16.85
CA ILE A 134 -3.03 1.06 18.19
C ILE A 134 -4.48 0.65 18.43
N GLU A 135 -4.72 -0.65 18.44
CA GLU A 135 -6.03 -1.24 18.67
C GLU A 135 -6.16 -1.74 20.12
N THR A 136 -7.24 -1.34 20.76
CA THR A 136 -7.49 -1.70 22.16
C THR A 136 -8.97 -2.06 22.33
N PRO A 137 -9.31 -3.25 22.86
CA PRO A 137 -10.69 -3.62 23.11
C PRO A 137 -11.44 -2.57 23.94
N GLY A 138 -12.57 -2.09 23.44
CA GLY A 138 -13.41 -1.10 24.11
C GLY A 138 -12.94 0.35 24.02
N VAL A 139 -11.83 0.62 23.34
CA VAL A 139 -11.33 1.98 23.07
C VAL A 139 -11.30 2.17 21.54
N ARG A 140 -11.55 3.40 21.09
CA ARG A 140 -11.39 3.76 19.68
C ARG A 140 -9.94 3.50 19.23
N ALA A 141 -9.73 3.02 18.02
CA ALA A 141 -8.39 2.86 17.49
C ALA A 141 -7.67 4.21 17.34
N LEU A 142 -6.39 4.24 17.66
CA LEU A 142 -5.52 5.38 17.41
C LEU A 142 -4.71 5.13 16.13
N PHE A 143 -4.87 5.99 15.13
CA PHE A 143 -4.07 6.02 13.93
C PHE A 143 -2.85 6.91 14.17
N LEU A 144 -1.68 6.32 14.15
CA LEU A 144 -0.41 7.00 14.42
C LEU A 144 0.45 7.00 13.16
N PHE A 145 0.48 8.14 12.48
CA PHE A 145 1.26 8.29 11.25
C PHE A 145 2.65 8.84 11.56
N VAL A 146 3.63 7.97 11.45
CA VAL A 146 5.04 8.32 11.67
C VAL A 146 5.73 8.38 10.31
N THR A 147 6.22 9.56 9.97
CA THR A 147 6.94 9.81 8.70
C THR A 147 8.41 10.09 8.96
N PRO A 148 9.30 9.97 7.97
CA PRO A 148 10.64 10.53 8.06
C PRO A 148 10.57 12.07 8.15
N GLU A 149 11.63 12.65 8.69
CA GLU A 149 11.84 14.09 8.68
C GLU A 149 11.88 14.64 7.25
N GLU A 150 11.28 15.80 7.03
CA GLU A 150 11.39 16.48 5.74
C GLU A 150 12.77 17.06 5.56
N THR A 151 13.45 16.66 4.49
CA THR A 151 14.82 17.12 4.20
C THR A 151 14.89 18.37 3.33
N ALA A 152 13.79 18.69 2.64
CA ALA A 152 13.70 19.86 1.75
C ALA A 152 12.30 20.46 1.82
N VAL A 153 12.11 21.48 2.68
CA VAL A 153 10.89 22.26 2.72
C VAL A 153 11.01 23.40 1.72
N PRO A 154 10.08 23.52 0.74
CA PRO A 154 10.16 24.57 -0.26
C PRO A 154 9.92 25.96 0.36
N SER A 155 10.48 26.99 -0.28
CA SER A 155 10.28 28.36 0.17
C SER A 155 8.87 28.86 -0.16
N ALA A 156 8.19 29.44 0.84
CA ALA A 156 6.89 30.07 0.64
C ALA A 156 6.93 31.32 -0.29
N THR A 157 8.12 31.81 -0.62
CA THR A 157 8.31 32.97 -1.51
C THR A 157 8.74 32.57 -2.92
N ASP A 158 8.91 31.27 -3.18
CA ASP A 158 9.23 30.78 -4.51
C ASP A 158 7.99 30.88 -5.41
N PRO A 159 8.06 31.54 -6.57
CA PRO A 159 6.93 31.68 -7.48
C PRO A 159 6.44 30.35 -8.10
N HIS A 160 7.25 29.30 -8.06
CA HIS A 160 6.87 27.96 -8.50
C HIS A 160 6.21 27.13 -7.41
N VAL A 161 5.97 27.69 -6.21
CA VAL A 161 5.39 27.00 -5.07
C VAL A 161 4.02 27.56 -4.72
N LEU A 162 2.99 26.72 -4.76
CA LEU A 162 1.71 26.99 -4.10
C LEU A 162 1.83 26.54 -2.64
N TYR A 163 2.14 27.48 -1.75
CA TYR A 163 2.44 27.20 -0.36
C TYR A 163 1.22 27.43 0.54
N PHE A 164 0.74 26.37 1.19
CA PHE A 164 -0.30 26.41 2.20
C PHE A 164 0.35 26.27 3.59
N GLY A 165 0.42 27.39 4.33
CA GLY A 165 0.95 27.41 5.70
C GLY A 165 -0.01 26.75 6.72
N PRO A 166 0.40 26.65 8.01
CA PRO A 166 -0.50 26.16 9.05
C PRO A 166 -1.80 26.94 9.11
N GLY A 167 -2.94 26.26 9.36
CA GLY A 167 -4.27 26.84 9.41
C GLY A 167 -5.19 26.28 8.32
N GLU A 168 -6.38 26.89 8.19
CA GLU A 168 -7.43 26.46 7.26
C GLU A 168 -7.41 27.32 6.00
N HIS A 169 -7.54 26.66 4.85
CA HIS A 169 -7.46 27.26 3.52
C HIS A 169 -8.58 26.72 2.60
N ASP A 170 -9.32 27.61 1.96
CA ASP A 170 -10.29 27.27 0.93
C ASP A 170 -9.64 27.41 -0.45
N ALA A 171 -9.15 26.32 -1.02
CA ALA A 171 -8.44 26.33 -2.30
C ALA A 171 -9.32 25.93 -3.50
N GLY A 172 -10.43 25.24 -3.26
CA GLY A 172 -11.26 24.72 -4.33
C GLY A 172 -10.50 23.72 -5.23
N VAL A 173 -10.46 23.97 -6.53
CA VAL A 173 -9.73 23.10 -7.46
C VAL A 173 -8.34 23.67 -7.73
N ILE A 174 -7.32 23.03 -7.21
CA ILE A 174 -5.91 23.35 -7.48
C ILE A 174 -5.53 22.69 -8.80
N ARG A 175 -5.15 23.50 -9.78
CA ARG A 175 -4.65 23.03 -11.07
C ARG A 175 -3.17 23.42 -11.20
N PRO A 176 -2.26 22.52 -10.83
CA PRO A 176 -0.84 22.82 -10.94
C PRO A 176 -0.45 22.94 -12.42
N VAL A 177 0.55 23.76 -12.69
CA VAL A 177 1.23 23.81 -13.99
C VAL A 177 2.52 22.98 -13.92
N SER A 178 3.12 22.68 -15.08
CA SER A 178 4.40 21.93 -15.12
C SER A 178 5.47 22.59 -14.25
N ASP A 179 6.29 21.75 -13.59
CA ASP A 179 7.38 22.13 -12.67
C ASP A 179 6.91 22.90 -11.41
N GLN A 180 5.62 22.84 -11.07
CA GLN A 180 5.08 23.49 -9.89
C GLN A 180 5.04 22.54 -8.69
N THR A 181 5.35 23.08 -7.52
CA THR A 181 5.18 22.40 -6.23
C THR A 181 3.91 22.90 -5.53
N VAL A 182 3.05 22.00 -5.12
CA VAL A 182 1.94 22.25 -4.17
C VAL A 182 2.39 21.75 -2.80
N TYR A 183 2.62 22.66 -1.86
CA TYR A 183 3.13 22.30 -0.54
C TYR A 183 2.11 22.60 0.55
N LEU A 184 1.76 21.56 1.32
CA LEU A 184 0.89 21.62 2.49
C LEU A 184 1.74 21.49 3.75
N ALA A 185 1.99 22.60 4.45
CA ALA A 185 2.81 22.59 5.65
C ALA A 185 2.17 21.77 6.80
N PRO A 186 2.96 21.27 7.78
CA PRO A 186 2.41 20.67 8.98
C PRO A 186 1.36 21.59 9.64
N GLY A 187 0.16 21.06 9.92
CA GLY A 187 -0.97 21.83 10.46
C GLY A 187 -1.75 22.65 9.43
N ALA A 188 -1.46 22.55 8.15
CA ALA A 188 -2.34 23.07 7.08
C ALA A 188 -3.54 22.12 6.89
N LEU A 189 -4.73 22.70 6.77
CA LEU A 189 -5.94 22.03 6.29
C LEU A 189 -6.42 22.74 5.03
N VAL A 190 -6.35 22.07 3.90
CA VAL A 190 -6.68 22.66 2.59
C VAL A 190 -7.97 22.01 2.09
N HIS A 191 -9.05 22.78 2.07
CA HIS A 191 -10.32 22.38 1.49
C HIS A 191 -10.26 22.51 -0.02
N GLY A 192 -10.36 21.37 -0.71
CA GLY A 192 -10.29 21.35 -2.15
C GLY A 192 -9.81 20.01 -2.73
N ARG A 193 -9.40 20.05 -3.97
CA ARG A 193 -8.83 18.90 -4.69
C ARG A 193 -7.72 19.33 -5.64
N ILE A 194 -6.85 18.40 -5.99
CA ILE A 194 -5.77 18.63 -6.95
C ILE A 194 -6.13 17.92 -8.26
N ASP A 195 -6.01 18.63 -9.38
CA ASP A 195 -6.47 18.19 -10.68
C ASP A 195 -5.46 18.63 -11.76
N GLY A 196 -4.44 17.81 -11.99
CA GLY A 196 -3.40 18.03 -13.02
C GLY A 196 -3.80 17.37 -14.33
N ASP A 197 -3.64 18.09 -15.44
CA ASP A 197 -3.97 17.64 -16.78
C ASP A 197 -2.89 18.08 -17.76
N GLY A 198 -2.22 17.14 -18.42
CA GLY A 198 -1.15 17.40 -19.38
C GLY A 198 0.08 18.08 -18.76
N VAL A 199 0.41 17.81 -17.50
CA VAL A 199 1.50 18.46 -16.78
C VAL A 199 2.69 17.53 -16.55
N THR A 200 3.88 18.13 -16.40
CA THR A 200 5.12 17.39 -16.13
C THR A 200 5.87 17.99 -14.95
N GLY A 201 6.55 17.17 -14.14
CA GLY A 201 7.43 17.65 -13.06
C GLY A 201 6.69 18.23 -11.85
N VAL A 202 5.40 17.92 -11.68
CA VAL A 202 4.62 18.44 -10.56
C VAL A 202 4.91 17.67 -9.27
N GLN A 203 5.07 18.43 -8.19
CA GLN A 203 5.26 17.88 -6.86
C GLN A 203 4.12 18.30 -5.92
N VAL A 204 3.51 17.35 -5.23
CA VAL A 204 2.55 17.59 -4.13
C VAL A 204 3.21 17.08 -2.85
N LEU A 205 3.63 17.99 -2.00
CA LEU A 205 4.49 17.67 -0.86
C LEU A 205 3.96 18.23 0.46
N GLY A 206 4.49 17.75 1.56
CA GLY A 206 4.28 18.31 2.89
C GLY A 206 3.78 17.31 3.92
N ARG A 207 3.22 17.86 5.01
CA ARG A 207 2.67 17.09 6.14
C ARG A 207 1.29 17.62 6.57
N GLY A 208 0.68 18.46 5.73
CA GLY A 208 -0.69 18.97 5.92
C GLY A 208 -1.74 17.98 5.44
N ILE A 209 -2.98 18.42 5.43
CA ILE A 209 -4.17 17.64 5.07
C ILE A 209 -4.89 18.31 3.91
N LEU A 210 -5.17 17.53 2.86
CA LEU A 210 -6.11 17.87 1.79
C LEU A 210 -7.48 17.29 2.15
N ASP A 211 -8.48 18.13 2.35
CA ASP A 211 -9.86 17.75 2.62
C ASP A 211 -10.73 17.98 1.37
N ALA A 212 -11.12 16.91 0.72
CA ALA A 212 -11.93 16.95 -0.50
C ALA A 212 -13.45 16.87 -0.23
N GLY A 213 -13.88 17.09 1.01
CA GLY A 213 -15.28 16.98 1.43
C GLY A 213 -16.18 18.14 1.02
N ALA A 214 -15.67 19.21 0.43
CA ALA A 214 -16.46 20.37 0.02
C ALA A 214 -17.44 20.06 -1.14
N ASP A 215 -17.07 19.15 -2.04
CA ASP A 215 -17.95 18.67 -3.11
C ASP A 215 -18.69 17.41 -2.66
N THR A 216 -19.86 17.56 -2.10
CA THR A 216 -20.69 16.43 -1.65
C THR A 216 -21.49 15.78 -2.79
N SER A 217 -21.42 16.33 -3.99
CA SER A 217 -22.10 15.82 -5.18
C SER A 217 -21.34 14.63 -5.78
N ARG A 218 -21.60 13.43 -5.32
CA ARG A 218 -21.02 12.20 -5.87
C ARG A 218 -21.31 11.96 -7.37
N THR A 219 -22.17 12.76 -7.98
CA THR A 219 -22.51 12.67 -9.42
C THR A 219 -21.35 13.07 -10.33
N GLY A 220 -20.44 13.94 -9.86
CA GLY A 220 -19.26 14.35 -10.61
C GLY A 220 -18.10 13.36 -10.60
N LYS A 221 -18.18 12.30 -9.77
CA LYS A 221 -17.08 11.34 -9.57
C LYS A 221 -15.72 12.04 -9.36
N THR A 222 -15.69 13.02 -8.45
CA THR A 222 -14.50 13.84 -8.21
C THR A 222 -13.53 13.15 -7.27
N MET A 223 -12.29 12.98 -7.71
CA MET A 223 -11.16 12.47 -6.92
C MET A 223 -10.54 13.60 -6.09
N ALA A 224 -9.92 13.25 -4.96
CA ALA A 224 -9.18 14.25 -4.18
C ALA A 224 -7.89 14.67 -4.88
N ILE A 225 -7.18 13.71 -5.49
CA ILE A 225 -5.99 13.97 -6.31
C ILE A 225 -6.17 13.22 -7.62
N ARG A 226 -6.06 13.93 -8.74
CA ARG A 226 -6.06 13.34 -10.06
C ARG A 226 -4.96 13.93 -10.93
N PHE A 227 -4.23 13.06 -11.62
CA PHE A 227 -3.33 13.43 -12.70
C PHE A 227 -3.70 12.65 -13.96
N HIS A 228 -3.83 13.35 -15.08
CA HIS A 228 -4.28 12.85 -16.35
C HIS A 228 -3.33 13.28 -17.45
N ASP A 229 -2.91 12.37 -18.34
CA ASP A 229 -1.96 12.64 -19.43
C ASP A 229 -0.68 13.35 -18.95
N SER A 230 -0.18 12.98 -17.78
CA SER A 230 0.89 13.70 -17.06
C SER A 230 2.13 12.84 -16.84
N SER A 231 3.28 13.48 -16.57
CA SER A 231 4.52 12.74 -16.33
C SER A 231 5.36 13.34 -15.20
N ASP A 232 6.25 12.51 -14.62
CA ASP A 232 7.17 12.92 -13.56
C ASP A 232 6.45 13.58 -12.37
N ILE A 233 5.45 12.89 -11.83
CA ILE A 233 4.59 13.37 -10.74
C ILE A 233 5.04 12.77 -9.41
N THR A 234 5.25 13.61 -8.40
CA THR A 234 5.52 13.18 -7.03
C THR A 234 4.39 13.62 -6.11
N VAL A 235 3.83 12.68 -5.33
CA VAL A 235 2.86 12.98 -4.28
C VAL A 235 3.35 12.36 -2.97
N SER A 236 3.73 13.18 -1.99
CA SER A 236 4.41 12.67 -0.80
C SER A 236 4.02 13.39 0.49
N GLY A 237 3.75 12.58 1.52
CA GLY A 237 3.70 13.00 2.92
C GLY A 237 2.40 13.57 3.42
N ILE A 238 1.47 13.92 2.57
CA ILE A 238 0.21 14.57 2.95
C ILE A 238 -0.87 13.57 3.40
N GLY A 239 -1.81 14.08 4.20
CA GLY A 239 -3.06 13.38 4.49
C GLY A 239 -4.14 13.74 3.47
N VAL A 240 -4.98 12.76 3.09
CA VAL A 240 -6.18 12.98 2.28
C VAL A 240 -7.39 12.55 3.08
N ARG A 241 -8.42 13.40 3.09
CA ARG A 241 -9.66 13.18 3.85
C ARG A 241 -10.88 13.46 2.99
N ASN A 242 -11.96 12.77 3.30
CA ASN A 242 -13.30 13.07 2.83
C ASN A 242 -13.48 13.10 1.30
N ALA A 243 -12.63 12.39 0.55
CA ALA A 243 -12.85 12.23 -0.88
C ALA A 243 -14.27 11.68 -1.15
N GLN A 244 -14.94 12.20 -2.16
CA GLN A 244 -16.32 11.80 -2.47
C GLN A 244 -16.39 10.63 -3.46
N TRP A 245 -15.30 10.36 -4.15
CA TRP A 245 -15.06 9.24 -5.06
C TRP A 245 -13.68 8.63 -4.75
N TRP A 246 -12.94 8.10 -5.70
CA TRP A 246 -11.57 7.60 -5.49
C TRP A 246 -10.68 8.67 -4.85
N GLN A 247 -9.83 8.27 -3.93
CA GLN A 247 -8.99 9.22 -3.20
C GLN A 247 -7.89 9.77 -4.10
N THR A 248 -7.17 8.90 -4.82
CA THR A 248 -6.20 9.32 -5.83
C THR A 248 -6.39 8.54 -7.12
N LEU A 249 -6.12 9.16 -8.26
CA LEU A 249 -6.22 8.54 -9.58
C LEU A 249 -5.16 9.10 -10.52
N TYR A 250 -4.45 8.21 -11.18
CA TYR A 250 -3.47 8.51 -12.20
C TYR A 250 -3.94 7.87 -13.51
N ILE A 251 -4.13 8.68 -14.56
CA ILE A 251 -4.70 8.25 -15.84
C ILE A 251 -3.70 8.51 -16.94
N ARG A 252 -3.36 7.52 -17.76
CA ARG A 252 -2.45 7.64 -18.92
C ARG A 252 -1.22 8.49 -18.61
N SER A 253 -0.61 8.22 -17.47
CA SER A 253 0.47 9.01 -16.91
C SER A 253 1.70 8.13 -16.65
N SER A 254 2.88 8.72 -16.52
CA SER A 254 4.12 7.98 -16.35
C SER A 254 5.10 8.66 -15.39
N GLY A 255 6.05 7.87 -14.84
CA GLY A 255 7.03 8.43 -13.90
C GLY A 255 6.39 8.92 -12.60
N ILE A 256 5.46 8.14 -12.04
CA ILE A 256 4.68 8.53 -10.86
C ILE A 256 5.37 8.02 -9.60
N HIS A 257 5.55 8.89 -8.61
CA HIS A 257 6.04 8.51 -7.28
C HIS A 257 5.06 8.93 -6.20
N VAL A 258 4.52 7.95 -5.47
CA VAL A 258 3.55 8.15 -4.38
C VAL A 258 4.11 7.59 -3.07
N SER A 259 4.31 8.45 -2.07
CA SER A 259 4.90 7.98 -0.83
C SER A 259 4.38 8.69 0.42
N TRP A 260 4.37 7.97 1.52
CA TRP A 260 4.03 8.50 2.86
C TRP A 260 2.65 9.16 2.95
N LEU A 261 1.72 8.81 2.09
CA LEU A 261 0.35 9.31 2.18
C LEU A 261 -0.38 8.64 3.35
N ASN A 262 -1.26 9.39 4.00
CA ASN A 262 -2.23 8.83 4.89
C ASN A 262 -3.64 9.12 4.36
N LEU A 263 -4.12 8.19 3.54
CA LEU A 263 -5.43 8.25 2.92
C LEU A 263 -6.48 7.73 3.89
N MET A 264 -7.55 8.49 4.11
CA MET A 264 -8.65 8.05 4.97
C MET A 264 -9.99 8.34 4.29
N GLY A 265 -10.56 7.29 3.68
CA GLY A 265 -11.86 7.28 3.02
C GLY A 265 -12.73 6.14 3.57
N THR A 266 -14.05 6.36 3.67
CA THR A 266 -14.98 5.39 4.26
C THR A 266 -16.26 5.19 3.43
N LEU A 267 -16.43 5.96 2.36
CA LEU A 267 -17.61 5.86 1.49
C LEU A 267 -17.43 4.74 0.45
N ILE A 268 -18.50 4.21 -0.07
CA ILE A 268 -18.46 3.32 -1.26
C ILE A 268 -17.82 4.09 -2.42
N ASN A 269 -16.99 3.42 -3.20
CA ASN A 269 -16.13 3.99 -4.24
C ASN A 269 -15.09 5.01 -3.68
N ASN A 270 -14.68 4.89 -2.43
CA ASN A 270 -13.51 5.55 -1.90
C ASN A 270 -12.30 4.64 -2.03
N ASP A 271 -11.94 4.30 -3.24
CA ASP A 271 -10.72 3.58 -3.53
C ASP A 271 -9.50 4.39 -3.10
N GLY A 272 -8.40 3.76 -2.84
CA GLY A 272 -7.21 4.43 -2.28
C GLY A 272 -6.31 5.03 -3.35
N ILE A 273 -5.46 4.19 -3.96
CA ILE A 273 -4.51 4.59 -5.00
C ILE A 273 -4.84 3.83 -6.27
N ASP A 274 -5.43 4.54 -7.22
CA ASP A 274 -5.91 3.98 -8.46
C ASP A 274 -5.08 4.39 -9.65
N THR A 275 -5.00 3.48 -10.61
CA THR A 275 -4.35 3.72 -11.91
C THR A 275 -5.30 3.39 -13.04
N ASP A 276 -5.09 4.05 -14.17
CA ASP A 276 -5.78 3.77 -15.42
C ASP A 276 -4.80 4.00 -16.59
N GLY A 277 -4.20 2.92 -17.12
CA GLY A 277 -3.22 3.01 -18.20
C GLY A 277 -1.91 3.72 -17.81
N VAL A 278 -1.32 3.36 -16.65
CA VAL A 278 -0.11 4.02 -16.11
C VAL A 278 1.15 3.23 -16.44
N GLN A 279 2.25 3.94 -16.60
CA GLN A 279 3.60 3.38 -16.78
C GLN A 279 4.57 3.95 -15.74
N ASP A 280 5.51 3.10 -15.28
CA ASP A 280 6.61 3.51 -14.41
C ASP A 280 6.13 4.23 -13.12
N MET A 281 5.39 3.50 -12.26
CA MET A 281 4.86 4.02 -10.99
C MET A 281 5.49 3.33 -9.79
N THR A 282 5.91 4.13 -8.81
CA THR A 282 6.38 3.66 -7.51
C THR A 282 5.42 4.13 -6.40
N VAL A 283 4.99 3.20 -5.54
CA VAL A 283 4.09 3.45 -4.41
C VAL A 283 4.72 2.90 -3.13
N GLU A 284 5.03 3.75 -2.14
CA GLU A 284 5.77 3.27 -0.98
C GLU A 284 5.37 3.93 0.33
N HIS A 285 5.41 3.16 1.42
CA HIS A 285 5.18 3.62 2.80
C HIS A 285 3.83 4.32 3.03
N ASN A 286 2.78 3.91 2.37
CA ASN A 286 1.48 4.55 2.49
C ASN A 286 0.58 3.87 3.52
N PHE A 287 -0.35 4.64 4.08
CA PHE A 287 -1.51 4.12 4.78
C PHE A 287 -2.76 4.40 3.95
N VAL A 288 -3.52 3.35 3.66
CA VAL A 288 -4.70 3.40 2.82
C VAL A 288 -5.91 2.87 3.59
N MET A 289 -6.70 3.78 4.17
CA MET A 289 -8.05 3.47 4.60
C MET A 289 -8.99 3.74 3.43
N SER A 290 -9.73 2.73 3.01
CA SER A 290 -10.63 2.82 1.86
C SER A 290 -12.01 2.26 2.18
N GLY A 291 -13.02 2.81 1.53
CA GLY A 291 -14.39 2.30 1.55
C GLY A 291 -14.69 1.34 0.40
N ASP A 292 -13.77 1.21 -0.55
CA ASP A 292 -13.75 0.26 -1.65
C ASP A 292 -12.32 -0.28 -1.82
N ASP A 293 -11.79 -0.47 -3.04
CA ASP A 293 -10.47 -1.05 -3.26
C ASP A 293 -9.35 -0.19 -2.63
N GLY A 294 -8.33 -0.81 -2.04
CA GLY A 294 -7.16 -0.11 -1.51
C GLY A 294 -6.24 0.33 -2.66
N PHE A 295 -5.86 -0.61 -3.50
CA PHE A 295 -5.34 -0.37 -4.83
C PHE A 295 -6.38 -0.87 -5.85
N GLY A 296 -6.84 0.01 -6.74
CA GLY A 296 -7.63 -0.30 -7.92
C GLY A 296 -6.77 -0.05 -9.15
N TRP A 297 -5.98 -1.05 -9.55
CA TRP A 297 -5.08 -0.88 -10.69
C TRP A 297 -5.74 -1.39 -11.97
N HIS A 298 -6.25 -0.43 -12.73
CA HIS A 298 -7.04 -0.61 -13.93
C HIS A 298 -6.27 -0.25 -15.20
N ALA A 299 -6.89 -0.48 -16.34
CA ALA A 299 -6.52 0.04 -17.65
C ALA A 299 -7.82 0.24 -18.47
N LEU A 300 -8.61 1.24 -18.11
CA LEU A 300 -9.94 1.45 -18.68
C LEU A 300 -9.88 2.06 -20.08
N ASP A 301 -9.12 3.12 -20.24
CA ASP A 301 -9.09 3.92 -21.48
C ASP A 301 -7.82 3.76 -22.32
N ALA A 302 -6.89 2.90 -21.90
CA ALA A 302 -5.55 2.83 -22.47
C ALA A 302 -5.56 2.63 -23.99
N ALA A 303 -6.28 1.63 -24.47
CA ALA A 303 -6.29 1.34 -25.92
C ALA A 303 -7.04 2.39 -26.74
N THR A 304 -8.09 3.01 -26.22
CA THR A 304 -8.84 4.06 -26.95
C THR A 304 -8.06 5.35 -27.05
N ASN A 305 -7.10 5.57 -26.16
CA ASN A 305 -6.24 6.75 -26.15
C ASN A 305 -4.83 6.48 -26.70
N GLY A 306 -4.56 5.28 -27.20
CA GLY A 306 -3.32 4.94 -27.85
C GLY A 306 -2.19 4.48 -26.92
N GLU A 307 -2.51 4.14 -25.67
CA GLU A 307 -1.56 3.55 -24.73
C GLU A 307 -1.70 2.01 -24.72
N PRO A 308 -0.81 1.29 -25.37
CA PRO A 308 -0.98 -0.14 -25.57
C PRO A 308 -0.67 -0.98 -24.33
N GLU A 309 0.08 -0.43 -23.37
CA GLU A 309 0.66 -1.17 -22.26
C GLU A 309 0.51 -0.44 -20.92
N THR A 310 0.15 -1.20 -19.88
CA THR A 310 0.29 -0.78 -18.47
C THR A 310 1.43 -1.59 -17.87
N ARG A 311 2.47 -0.93 -17.34
CA ARG A 311 3.68 -1.62 -16.89
C ARG A 311 4.49 -0.83 -15.86
N GLY A 312 5.38 -1.55 -15.13
CA GLY A 312 6.29 -0.92 -14.19
C GLY A 312 5.57 -0.33 -12.97
N LEU A 313 4.59 -1.06 -12.42
CA LEU A 313 3.86 -0.63 -11.22
C LEU A 313 4.40 -1.35 -9.99
N HIS A 314 5.14 -0.64 -9.15
CA HIS A 314 5.81 -1.22 -8.00
C HIS A 314 5.34 -0.60 -6.70
N ALA A 315 4.72 -1.41 -5.83
CA ALA A 315 4.34 -1.00 -4.49
C ALA A 315 5.15 -1.72 -3.42
N THR A 316 5.50 -0.99 -2.37
CA THR A 316 6.16 -1.57 -1.20
C THR A 316 5.69 -0.88 0.09
N ASP A 317 5.69 -1.64 1.19
CA ASP A 317 5.48 -1.13 2.56
C ASP A 317 4.20 -0.29 2.69
N THR A 318 3.08 -0.80 2.15
CA THR A 318 1.77 -0.16 2.26
C THR A 318 0.88 -0.88 3.28
N THR A 319 0.21 -0.10 4.13
CA THR A 319 -0.72 -0.58 5.14
C THR A 319 -2.16 -0.31 4.71
N PHE A 320 -2.99 -1.35 4.63
CA PHE A 320 -4.38 -1.28 4.18
C PHE A 320 -5.39 -1.46 5.32
N TRP A 321 -6.49 -0.69 5.24
CA TRP A 321 -7.61 -0.74 6.15
C TRP A 321 -8.93 -0.52 5.39
N ASN A 322 -9.55 -1.60 4.91
CA ASN A 322 -10.86 -1.50 4.27
C ASN A 322 -11.99 -1.33 5.30
N VAL A 323 -12.93 -0.44 5.04
CA VAL A 323 -14.01 -0.08 5.97
C VAL A 323 -15.37 -0.59 5.53
N THR A 324 -15.78 -0.29 4.30
CA THR A 324 -17.14 -0.52 3.80
C THR A 324 -17.22 -1.73 2.87
N GLY A 325 -16.35 -1.81 1.88
CA GLY A 325 -16.26 -2.86 0.88
C GLY A 325 -14.87 -2.90 0.27
N GLY A 326 -14.78 -3.47 -0.94
CA GLY A 326 -13.58 -3.51 -1.76
C GLY A 326 -12.50 -4.47 -1.29
N ASN A 327 -11.44 -4.52 -2.04
CA ASN A 327 -10.30 -5.40 -1.85
C ASN A 327 -9.07 -4.57 -1.45
N PRO A 328 -8.20 -5.03 -0.54
CA PRO A 328 -6.93 -4.34 -0.29
C PRO A 328 -6.12 -4.10 -1.56
N VAL A 329 -5.99 -5.13 -2.41
CA VAL A 329 -5.34 -5.02 -3.72
C VAL A 329 -6.18 -5.70 -4.79
N ARG A 330 -6.53 -4.95 -5.83
CA ARG A 330 -7.22 -5.44 -7.01
C ARG A 330 -6.52 -5.01 -8.29
N PHE A 331 -6.17 -5.99 -9.11
CA PHE A 331 -5.75 -5.80 -10.50
C PHE A 331 -6.97 -6.00 -11.40
N GLY A 332 -7.49 -4.93 -11.96
CA GLY A 332 -8.78 -4.90 -12.64
C GLY A 332 -9.82 -4.10 -11.85
N SER A 333 -11.05 -4.07 -12.26
CA SER A 333 -11.83 -4.93 -13.19
C SER A 333 -11.60 -4.67 -14.67
N SER A 334 -11.63 -3.40 -15.09
CA SER A 334 -11.40 -3.02 -16.48
C SER A 334 -9.91 -3.17 -16.81
N MET A 335 -9.63 -3.93 -17.86
CA MET A 335 -8.28 -4.23 -18.33
C MET A 335 -8.24 -4.09 -19.86
N GLU A 336 -8.59 -2.89 -20.34
CA GLU A 336 -8.68 -2.53 -21.75
C GLU A 336 -7.32 -2.11 -22.33
N THR A 337 -6.32 -2.97 -22.18
CA THR A 337 -4.96 -2.79 -22.69
C THR A 337 -4.46 -4.10 -23.31
N GLU A 338 -3.42 -4.05 -24.16
CA GLU A 338 -2.81 -5.27 -24.70
C GLU A 338 -2.00 -6.01 -23.63
N LEU A 339 -1.28 -5.28 -22.78
CA LEU A 339 -0.37 -5.86 -21.80
C LEU A 339 -0.46 -5.11 -20.46
N PHE A 340 -0.62 -5.89 -19.39
CA PHE A 340 -0.47 -5.43 -18.00
C PHE A 340 0.65 -6.27 -17.37
N THR A 341 1.83 -5.68 -17.17
CA THR A 341 3.04 -6.45 -16.86
C THR A 341 4.04 -5.68 -16.00
N ASP A 342 5.06 -6.39 -15.50
CA ASP A 342 6.11 -5.81 -14.65
C ASP A 342 5.51 -5.12 -13.42
N VAL A 343 4.81 -5.91 -12.60
CA VAL A 343 4.06 -5.40 -11.45
C VAL A 343 4.53 -6.09 -10.17
N SER A 344 4.75 -5.30 -9.13
CA SER A 344 5.06 -5.88 -7.82
C SER A 344 4.32 -5.20 -6.68
N VAL A 345 3.86 -6.01 -5.71
CA VAL A 345 3.36 -5.55 -4.42
C VAL A 345 4.13 -6.28 -3.33
N THR A 346 4.95 -5.55 -2.58
CA THR A 346 5.87 -6.15 -1.63
C THR A 346 5.70 -5.57 -0.22
N LYS A 347 6.02 -6.34 0.82
CA LYS A 347 6.03 -5.92 2.23
C LYS A 347 4.78 -5.14 2.62
N SER A 348 3.61 -5.64 2.28
CA SER A 348 2.34 -4.95 2.49
C SER A 348 1.53 -5.60 3.62
N TYR A 349 0.80 -4.76 4.36
CA TYR A 349 0.11 -5.16 5.57
C TYR A 349 -1.37 -4.84 5.47
N VAL A 350 -2.21 -5.85 5.52
CA VAL A 350 -3.67 -5.69 5.50
C VAL A 350 -4.21 -5.82 6.91
N LEU A 351 -4.37 -4.71 7.61
CA LEU A 351 -4.92 -4.71 8.96
C LEU A 351 -6.39 -5.10 8.96
N ARG A 352 -7.12 -4.72 7.92
CA ARG A 352 -8.52 -5.12 7.68
C ARG A 352 -8.81 -5.28 6.20
N ALA A 353 -9.25 -6.44 5.78
CA ALA A 353 -9.91 -6.68 4.50
C ALA A 353 -11.44 -6.76 4.70
N LYS A 354 -12.21 -6.40 3.69
CA LYS A 354 -13.67 -6.59 3.66
C LYS A 354 -14.11 -7.63 2.65
N GLU A 355 -13.41 -7.70 1.53
CA GLU A 355 -13.63 -8.67 0.47
C GLU A 355 -12.39 -9.56 0.29
N VAL A 356 -12.04 -9.92 -0.93
CA VAL A 356 -10.84 -10.71 -1.26
C VAL A 356 -9.59 -9.87 -0.98
N ALA A 357 -8.61 -10.44 -0.28
CA ALA A 357 -7.42 -9.67 0.10
C ALA A 357 -6.52 -9.33 -1.10
N LEU A 358 -6.36 -10.29 -2.03
CA LEU A 358 -5.63 -10.12 -3.28
C LEU A 358 -6.48 -10.63 -4.45
N LYS A 359 -6.87 -9.74 -5.36
CA LYS A 359 -7.77 -10.08 -6.45
C LYS A 359 -7.22 -9.68 -7.81
N PHE A 360 -7.18 -10.64 -8.72
CA PHE A 360 -7.00 -10.41 -10.17
C PHE A 360 -8.36 -10.62 -10.82
N ASP A 361 -8.89 -9.58 -11.45
CA ASP A 361 -10.26 -9.54 -11.99
C ASP A 361 -10.23 -9.04 -13.44
N VAL A 362 -9.69 -9.88 -14.34
CA VAL A 362 -9.43 -9.51 -15.74
C VAL A 362 -10.72 -9.65 -16.54
N GLN A 363 -11.36 -8.53 -16.84
CA GLN A 363 -12.66 -8.51 -17.52
C GLN A 363 -12.57 -8.16 -19.01
N ASP A 364 -11.41 -7.73 -19.49
CA ASP A 364 -11.19 -7.34 -20.87
C ASP A 364 -9.98 -8.08 -21.47
N TRP A 365 -9.34 -7.58 -22.52
CA TRP A 365 -8.40 -8.31 -23.36
C TRP A 365 -6.95 -8.33 -22.89
N ALA A 366 -6.61 -7.75 -21.74
CA ALA A 366 -5.22 -7.70 -21.29
C ALA A 366 -4.59 -9.08 -21.10
N THR A 367 -3.36 -9.22 -21.56
CA THR A 367 -2.44 -10.22 -21.03
C THR A 367 -1.84 -9.68 -19.75
N VAL A 368 -2.26 -10.24 -18.60
CA VAL A 368 -1.64 -9.94 -17.30
C VAL A 368 -0.48 -10.90 -17.08
N SER A 369 0.73 -10.37 -16.92
CA SER A 369 1.93 -11.18 -16.80
C SER A 369 3.01 -10.53 -15.94
N ASP A 370 3.98 -11.34 -15.47
CA ASP A 370 5.10 -10.87 -14.68
C ASP A 370 4.65 -10.04 -13.45
N VAL A 371 3.83 -10.68 -12.61
CA VAL A 371 3.34 -10.06 -11.39
C VAL A 371 3.89 -10.81 -10.18
N THR A 372 4.52 -10.07 -9.27
CA THR A 372 5.04 -10.60 -8.01
C THR A 372 4.33 -9.96 -6.82
N VAL A 373 3.80 -10.79 -5.92
CA VAL A 373 3.32 -10.38 -4.60
C VAL A 373 4.17 -11.07 -3.55
N ASP A 374 4.89 -10.30 -2.71
CA ASP A 374 5.92 -10.82 -1.80
C ASP A 374 5.85 -10.13 -0.43
N GLY A 375 5.66 -10.90 0.65
CA GLY A 375 5.53 -10.34 1.99
C GLY A 375 4.19 -9.60 2.16
N PHE A 376 3.08 -10.28 1.89
CA PHE A 376 1.73 -9.72 1.99
C PHE A 376 0.97 -10.38 3.16
N HIS A 377 0.69 -9.61 4.21
CA HIS A 377 0.20 -10.15 5.46
C HIS A 377 -1.18 -9.62 5.83
N VAL A 378 -2.17 -10.51 5.92
CA VAL A 378 -3.58 -10.17 6.25
C VAL A 378 -3.86 -10.51 7.71
N GLU A 379 -4.12 -9.48 8.51
CA GLU A 379 -4.37 -9.60 9.95
C GLU A 379 -5.84 -9.76 10.32
N SER A 380 -6.76 -9.33 9.45
CA SER A 380 -8.20 -9.46 9.67
C SER A 380 -8.95 -9.49 8.36
N GLN A 381 -9.75 -10.54 8.18
CA GLN A 381 -10.67 -10.72 7.06
C GLN A 381 -11.96 -11.41 7.55
N PRO A 382 -13.15 -11.12 6.99
CA PRO A 382 -14.37 -11.82 7.33
C PRO A 382 -14.31 -13.30 6.92
N VAL A 383 -14.82 -14.18 7.77
CA VAL A 383 -14.95 -15.62 7.46
C VAL A 383 -15.78 -15.81 6.20
N GLY A 384 -15.33 -16.67 5.30
CA GLY A 384 -15.97 -16.95 4.02
C GLY A 384 -15.54 -16.01 2.89
N LYS A 385 -14.60 -15.08 3.15
CA LYS A 385 -13.95 -14.32 2.11
C LYS A 385 -12.61 -14.97 1.77
N GLN A 386 -12.35 -15.14 0.47
CA GLN A 386 -11.12 -15.76 -0.03
C GLN A 386 -9.92 -14.84 0.14
N ALA A 387 -8.77 -15.42 0.50
CA ALA A 387 -7.52 -14.68 0.57
C ALA A 387 -7.05 -14.22 -0.83
N ILE A 388 -7.11 -15.13 -1.81
CA ILE A 388 -6.58 -14.93 -3.14
C ILE A 388 -7.58 -15.41 -4.19
N VAL A 389 -7.88 -14.57 -5.19
CA VAL A 389 -8.69 -14.92 -6.37
C VAL A 389 -8.02 -14.41 -7.62
N LEU A 390 -7.80 -15.30 -8.59
CA LEU A 390 -7.38 -14.96 -9.94
C LEU A 390 -8.48 -15.41 -10.92
N GLN A 391 -9.02 -14.47 -11.72
CA GLN A 391 -10.08 -14.82 -12.66
C GLN A 391 -10.02 -14.03 -13.96
N VAL A 392 -10.35 -14.72 -15.05
CA VAL A 392 -10.67 -14.13 -16.35
C VAL A 392 -12.14 -14.36 -16.59
N LEU A 393 -12.91 -13.28 -16.76
CA LEU A 393 -14.37 -13.39 -16.85
C LEU A 393 -14.98 -12.28 -17.72
N LYS A 394 -16.24 -12.48 -18.11
CA LYS A 394 -17.08 -11.38 -18.55
C LYS A 394 -17.88 -10.88 -17.35
N GLY A 395 -17.63 -9.65 -16.95
CA GLY A 395 -18.28 -9.01 -15.80
C GLY A 395 -19.03 -7.74 -16.19
N GLN A 396 -19.48 -7.01 -15.20
CA GLN A 396 -20.26 -5.78 -15.42
C GLN A 396 -19.46 -4.62 -16.02
N TYR A 397 -18.13 -4.68 -15.92
CA TYR A 397 -17.21 -3.65 -16.43
C TYR A 397 -16.50 -4.07 -17.72
N SER A 398 -16.87 -5.24 -18.29
CA SER A 398 -16.32 -5.67 -19.57
C SER A 398 -16.77 -4.76 -20.70
N ASN A 399 -15.81 -4.30 -21.51
CA ASN A 399 -16.04 -3.42 -22.65
C ASN A 399 -16.70 -2.08 -22.24
N ASP A 400 -16.24 -1.49 -21.13
CA ASP A 400 -16.78 -0.23 -20.60
C ASP A 400 -16.65 0.92 -21.62
N THR A 401 -15.59 0.95 -22.42
CA THR A 401 -15.41 1.96 -23.47
C THR A 401 -16.18 1.64 -24.75
N GLY A 402 -16.71 0.43 -24.88
CA GLY A 402 -17.34 -0.04 -26.12
C GLY A 402 -16.36 -0.33 -27.25
N TYR A 403 -15.07 -0.41 -26.95
CA TYR A 403 -14.03 -0.60 -27.97
C TYR A 403 -13.91 -2.04 -28.47
N ARG A 404 -13.77 -3.04 -27.53
CA ARG A 404 -13.55 -4.44 -27.88
C ARG A 404 -14.05 -5.40 -26.79
N ASP A 405 -15.08 -6.18 -27.06
CA ASP A 405 -15.61 -7.18 -26.11
C ASP A 405 -14.85 -8.52 -26.25
N GLU A 406 -13.61 -8.55 -25.80
CA GLU A 406 -12.75 -9.73 -25.79
C GLU A 406 -12.27 -10.02 -24.36
N ARG A 407 -11.71 -11.20 -24.16
CA ARG A 407 -11.10 -11.62 -22.89
C ARG A 407 -9.60 -11.70 -23.03
N GLY A 408 -8.91 -11.47 -21.93
CA GLY A 408 -7.46 -11.60 -21.82
C GLY A 408 -7.04 -12.92 -21.21
N ARG A 409 -5.88 -12.92 -20.58
CA ARG A 409 -5.34 -14.10 -19.89
C ARG A 409 -4.42 -13.67 -18.75
N ILE A 410 -4.15 -14.60 -17.83
CA ILE A 410 -3.23 -14.38 -16.71
C ILE A 410 -2.10 -15.42 -16.82
N THR A 411 -0.84 -14.99 -16.71
CA THR A 411 0.31 -15.89 -16.74
C THR A 411 1.52 -15.31 -15.99
N GLY A 412 2.43 -16.17 -15.50
CA GLY A 412 3.66 -15.71 -14.86
C GLY A 412 3.41 -14.93 -13.57
N ILE A 413 2.58 -15.48 -12.66
CA ILE A 413 2.26 -14.85 -11.37
C ILE A 413 3.01 -15.58 -10.27
N THR A 414 3.72 -14.83 -9.42
CA THR A 414 4.37 -15.36 -8.22
C THR A 414 3.77 -14.70 -6.98
N ILE A 415 3.27 -15.53 -6.05
CA ILE A 415 2.77 -15.09 -4.75
C ILE A 415 3.57 -15.83 -3.70
N ARG A 416 4.37 -15.09 -2.92
CA ARG A 416 5.24 -15.68 -1.90
C ARG A 416 5.21 -14.90 -0.59
N ASP A 417 5.59 -15.57 0.50
CA ASP A 417 5.52 -15.01 1.86
C ASP A 417 4.18 -14.31 2.12
N PHE A 418 3.10 -15.02 1.79
CA PHE A 418 1.72 -14.52 1.93
C PHE A 418 1.07 -15.17 3.14
N THR A 419 0.50 -14.37 4.04
CA THR A 419 -0.23 -14.90 5.20
C THR A 419 -1.64 -14.32 5.29
N ASP A 420 -2.62 -15.18 5.60
CA ASP A 420 -3.98 -14.75 5.92
C ASP A 420 -4.50 -15.49 7.16
N VAL A 421 -5.21 -14.77 8.01
CA VAL A 421 -5.81 -15.33 9.22
C VAL A 421 -6.97 -16.30 8.94
N THR A 422 -7.55 -16.26 7.73
CA THR A 422 -8.60 -17.21 7.31
C THR A 422 -8.00 -18.40 6.57
N ALA A 423 -8.72 -19.51 6.57
CA ALA A 423 -8.34 -20.75 5.88
C ALA A 423 -9.15 -20.99 4.60
N ASP A 424 -9.78 -19.94 4.04
CA ASP A 424 -10.62 -20.07 2.86
C ASP A 424 -9.78 -20.41 1.63
N PRO A 425 -10.28 -21.25 0.70
CA PRO A 425 -9.52 -21.70 -0.47
C PRO A 425 -9.14 -20.57 -1.41
N VAL A 426 -7.99 -20.73 -2.04
CA VAL A 426 -7.57 -19.94 -3.21
C VAL A 426 -8.38 -20.37 -4.44
N THR A 427 -8.79 -19.42 -5.30
CA THR A 427 -9.54 -19.75 -6.53
C THR A 427 -8.87 -19.16 -7.76
N LEU A 428 -8.66 -20.02 -8.76
CA LEU A 428 -8.20 -19.64 -10.10
C LEU A 428 -9.26 -20.07 -11.11
N SER A 429 -9.71 -19.16 -11.98
CA SER A 429 -10.76 -19.45 -12.95
C SER A 429 -10.47 -18.77 -14.30
N GLY A 430 -9.97 -19.53 -15.28
CA GLY A 430 -9.84 -19.07 -16.66
C GLY A 430 -11.20 -19.04 -17.38
N TRP A 431 -11.28 -18.34 -18.50
CA TRP A 431 -12.49 -18.16 -19.29
C TRP A 431 -12.72 -19.30 -20.29
N ASP A 432 -11.71 -19.58 -21.11
CA ASP A 432 -11.70 -20.66 -22.11
C ASP A 432 -10.26 -21.15 -22.37
N THR A 433 -10.07 -21.99 -23.38
CA THR A 433 -8.76 -22.59 -23.71
C THR A 433 -7.70 -21.60 -24.18
N THR A 434 -8.10 -20.43 -24.68
CA THR A 434 -7.22 -19.33 -25.14
C THR A 434 -7.03 -18.25 -24.09
N HIS A 435 -8.05 -18.06 -23.28
CA HIS A 435 -8.16 -17.00 -22.27
C HIS A 435 -8.13 -17.63 -20.86
N GLY A 436 -7.08 -18.38 -20.62
CA GLY A 436 -6.86 -19.14 -19.39
C GLY A 436 -5.96 -18.46 -18.39
N ILE A 437 -5.60 -19.24 -17.37
CA ILE A 437 -4.59 -18.90 -16.39
C ILE A 437 -3.48 -19.94 -16.45
N SER A 438 -2.21 -19.50 -16.52
CA SER A 438 -1.06 -20.41 -16.52
C SER A 438 0.11 -19.87 -15.70
N ASP A 439 1.02 -20.75 -15.34
CA ASP A 439 2.29 -20.40 -14.69
C ASP A 439 2.09 -19.54 -13.43
N VAL A 440 1.38 -20.09 -12.44
CA VAL A 440 1.14 -19.45 -11.15
C VAL A 440 1.89 -20.21 -10.05
N ALA A 441 2.79 -19.52 -9.35
CA ALA A 441 3.55 -20.06 -8.24
C ALA A 441 3.05 -19.50 -6.90
N PHE A 442 2.76 -20.41 -5.96
CA PHE A 442 2.53 -20.10 -4.55
C PHE A 442 3.71 -20.64 -3.75
N GLU A 443 4.47 -19.75 -3.08
CA GLU A 443 5.68 -20.06 -2.33
C GLU A 443 5.54 -19.54 -0.90
N ASP A 444 5.70 -20.38 0.10
CA ASP A 444 5.58 -19.97 1.51
C ASP A 444 4.25 -19.27 1.84
N VAL A 445 3.13 -19.75 1.31
CA VAL A 445 1.79 -19.20 1.57
C VAL A 445 1.17 -19.91 2.77
N VAL A 446 0.67 -19.15 3.76
CA VAL A 446 0.06 -19.64 4.99
C VAL A 446 -1.36 -19.10 5.14
N LEU A 447 -2.36 -19.97 5.17
CA LEU A 447 -3.77 -19.61 5.33
C LEU A 447 -4.34 -20.25 6.61
N GLY A 448 -4.95 -19.43 7.46
CA GLY A 448 -5.49 -19.90 8.74
C GLY A 448 -4.44 -20.53 9.68
N GLY A 449 -3.18 -20.08 9.56
CA GLY A 449 -2.06 -20.58 10.34
C GLY A 449 -1.46 -21.91 9.86
N ALA A 450 -1.87 -22.42 8.68
CA ALA A 450 -1.33 -23.62 8.06
C ALA A 450 -0.78 -23.35 6.65
N PRO A 451 0.32 -24.01 6.22
CA PRO A 451 0.81 -23.92 4.86
C PRO A 451 -0.27 -24.25 3.83
N LEU A 452 -0.31 -23.49 2.74
CA LEU A 452 -1.20 -23.77 1.61
C LEU A 452 -0.83 -25.11 0.99
N THR A 453 -1.85 -25.91 0.67
CA THR A 453 -1.69 -27.16 -0.05
C THR A 453 -2.34 -27.10 -1.43
N ALA A 454 -1.87 -27.88 -2.38
CA ALA A 454 -2.46 -27.95 -3.71
C ALA A 454 -3.98 -28.28 -3.69
N ALA A 455 -4.45 -29.03 -2.67
CA ALA A 455 -5.87 -29.36 -2.51
C ALA A 455 -6.75 -28.15 -2.11
N GLN A 456 -6.16 -27.08 -1.57
CA GLN A 456 -6.85 -25.84 -1.22
C GLN A 456 -6.89 -24.85 -2.40
N VAL A 457 -6.19 -25.12 -3.50
CA VAL A 457 -6.23 -24.32 -4.71
C VAL A 457 -7.30 -24.88 -5.64
N ARG A 458 -8.42 -24.18 -5.77
CA ARG A 458 -9.53 -24.53 -6.65
C ARG A 458 -9.29 -23.99 -8.04
N THR A 459 -9.30 -24.85 -9.04
CA THR A 459 -9.10 -24.47 -10.44
C THR A 459 -10.24 -24.98 -11.31
N ASN A 460 -10.52 -24.30 -12.41
CA ASN A 460 -11.30 -24.86 -13.50
C ASN A 460 -10.42 -25.48 -14.60
N GLN A 461 -11.02 -26.03 -15.63
CA GLN A 461 -10.34 -26.73 -16.71
C GLN A 461 -9.46 -25.82 -17.61
N PHE A 462 -9.50 -24.54 -17.43
CA PHE A 462 -8.74 -23.54 -18.21
C PHE A 462 -7.53 -22.98 -17.42
N VAL A 463 -7.13 -23.70 -16.38
CA VAL A 463 -5.97 -23.36 -15.55
C VAL A 463 -4.90 -24.43 -15.67
N SER A 464 -3.64 -24.04 -15.84
CA SER A 464 -2.50 -24.95 -15.94
C SER A 464 -1.24 -24.37 -15.29
N GLY A 465 -0.22 -25.21 -15.04
CA GLY A 465 1.09 -24.75 -14.55
C GLY A 465 1.04 -24.11 -13.14
N VAL A 466 0.16 -24.60 -12.25
CA VAL A 466 0.09 -24.10 -10.86
C VAL A 466 1.02 -24.92 -9.99
N THR A 467 1.88 -24.24 -9.24
CA THR A 467 2.79 -24.85 -8.26
C THR A 467 2.51 -24.33 -6.85
N VAL A 468 2.70 -25.17 -5.84
CA VAL A 468 2.57 -24.84 -4.42
C VAL A 468 3.77 -25.44 -3.68
N SER A 469 4.57 -24.61 -3.01
CA SER A 469 5.79 -25.03 -2.31
C SER A 469 5.94 -24.37 -0.93
#